data_2383d4b9754c2e898d1a7a7cedae6581
#
_entry.id   2383d4b9754c2e898d1a7a7cedae6581
#
_cell.length_a   1.000
_cell.length_b   1.000
_cell.length_c   1.000
_cell.angle_alpha   90.00
_cell.angle_beta   90.00
_cell.angle_gamma   90.00
#
_symmetry.space_group_name_H-M   'P 1'
#
loop_
_entity.id
_entity.type
_entity.pdbx_description
1 polymer ?
#
loop_
_entity_poly.entity_id
_entity_poly.type
_entity_poly.pdbx_seq_one_letter_code
_entity_poly.pdbx_strand_id
1 'polypeptide(L)'
;MAVGSLSFSAVAADASLPTKQEIVIGTTVGDFADMVTDSIKPQLEAKGYKVKLVEFTDYVTPNIALADGSLDVNCFQHKPYLESFAKDRGLSLTPITQVPTGPMGLYSGKLAALDKVKEGSTVAIPNDPTNQARALLMLQDLGWLTLKEGINPLKASEFDVVNNPHNLKLVLLEAAQLPRSREDVDFSVINGNFAASSGIPFSEGLFLERSYDFINWVVVKSADADQPFAKDVAAAYNSAAFKAYAAKRFVGYKYPQGWGG
;
A
#
# COMPACT_ATOMS: atom_id res chain seq x y z
N MET A 1 40.56 -15.73 57.68
CA MET A 1 40.27 -15.09 56.37
C MET A 1 39.26 -15.99 55.62
N ALA A 2 38.02 -15.62 55.59
CA ALA A 2 36.97 -16.37 54.88
C ALA A 2 36.71 -15.68 53.53
N VAL A 3 36.97 -16.40 52.44
CA VAL A 3 36.71 -15.94 51.09
C VAL A 3 35.28 -16.33 50.70
N GLY A 4 34.37 -15.36 50.66
CA GLY A 4 33.01 -15.58 50.24
C GLY A 4 32.91 -15.59 48.70
N SER A 5 32.52 -16.72 48.15
CA SER A 5 32.19 -16.89 46.71
C SER A 5 30.82 -16.34 46.44
N LEU A 6 30.73 -15.25 45.69
CA LEU A 6 29.49 -14.72 45.14
C LEU A 6 29.16 -15.50 43.86
N SER A 7 28.13 -16.36 43.95
CA SER A 7 27.56 -17.04 42.79
C SER A 7 26.58 -16.09 42.06
N PHE A 8 26.93 -15.65 40.88
CA PHE A 8 26.04 -14.96 39.96
C PHE A 8 25.16 -16.00 39.28
N SER A 9 23.90 -16.09 39.68
CA SER A 9 22.89 -16.83 38.93
C SER A 9 22.45 -15.98 37.72
N ALA A 10 22.91 -16.35 36.53
CA ALA A 10 22.36 -15.84 35.29
C ALA A 10 20.96 -16.39 35.11
N VAL A 11 19.95 -15.55 35.28
CA VAL A 11 18.57 -15.88 34.85
C VAL A 11 18.59 -15.84 33.32
N ALA A 12 18.69 -17.00 32.70
CA ALA A 12 18.37 -17.17 31.29
C ALA A 12 16.86 -16.90 31.11
N ALA A 13 16.52 -15.81 30.42
CA ALA A 13 15.17 -15.60 29.98
C ALA A 13 14.82 -16.72 29.00
N ASP A 14 13.94 -17.62 29.42
CA ASP A 14 13.38 -18.68 28.58
C ASP A 14 12.49 -18.03 27.54
N ALA A 15 13.07 -17.67 26.40
CA ALA A 15 12.32 -17.21 25.24
C ALA A 15 11.61 -18.43 24.66
N SER A 16 10.41 -18.71 25.16
CA SER A 16 9.55 -19.77 24.59
C SER A 16 9.37 -19.49 23.10
N LEU A 17 9.67 -20.48 22.26
CA LEU A 17 9.45 -20.42 20.81
C LEU A 17 7.98 -20.07 20.53
N PRO A 18 7.71 -19.24 19.50
CA PRO A 18 6.35 -18.87 19.13
C PRO A 18 5.53 -20.11 18.80
N THR A 19 4.27 -20.15 19.25
CA THR A 19 3.33 -21.25 18.97
C THR A 19 3.08 -21.42 17.47
N LYS A 20 3.06 -20.31 16.69
CA LYS A 20 3.06 -20.30 15.24
C LYS A 20 4.50 -20.19 14.76
N GLN A 21 4.98 -21.19 14.02
CA GLN A 21 6.38 -21.24 13.57
C GLN A 21 6.63 -20.62 12.18
N GLU A 22 5.61 -20.63 11.31
CA GLU A 22 5.71 -20.03 9.96
C GLU A 22 4.72 -18.88 9.81
N ILE A 23 5.16 -17.76 9.21
CA ILE A 23 4.34 -16.62 8.82
C ILE A 23 4.45 -16.47 7.30
N VAL A 24 3.29 -16.57 6.61
CA VAL A 24 3.19 -16.35 5.17
C VAL A 24 2.68 -14.93 4.93
N ILE A 25 3.52 -14.07 4.34
CA ILE A 25 3.22 -12.66 4.07
C ILE A 25 2.98 -12.48 2.58
N GLY A 26 1.82 -11.94 2.21
CA GLY A 26 1.49 -11.57 0.84
C GLY A 26 1.67 -10.07 0.59
N THR A 27 2.32 -9.70 -0.51
CA THR A 27 2.47 -8.30 -0.93
C THR A 27 2.23 -8.16 -2.43
N THR A 28 2.07 -6.94 -2.92
CA THR A 28 2.33 -6.70 -4.35
C THR A 28 3.84 -6.66 -4.60
N VAL A 29 4.22 -6.98 -5.85
CA VAL A 29 5.62 -6.89 -6.32
C VAL A 29 6.20 -5.50 -6.09
N GLY A 30 7.52 -5.42 -5.87
CA GLY A 30 8.28 -4.18 -5.73
C GLY A 30 8.41 -3.73 -4.28
N ASP A 31 8.08 -2.47 -3.98
CA ASP A 31 8.38 -1.79 -2.73
C ASP A 31 7.89 -2.51 -1.45
N PHE A 32 6.67 -3.06 -1.47
CA PHE A 32 6.16 -3.82 -0.32
C PHE A 32 6.87 -5.17 -0.14
N ALA A 33 7.26 -5.83 -1.23
CA ALA A 33 8.08 -7.03 -1.18
C ALA A 33 9.49 -6.73 -0.65
N ASP A 34 10.10 -5.61 -1.09
CA ASP A 34 11.39 -5.13 -0.59
C ASP A 34 11.34 -4.85 0.92
N MET A 35 10.27 -4.19 1.43
CA MET A 35 10.07 -3.97 2.87
C MET A 35 10.13 -5.28 3.66
N VAL A 36 9.42 -6.30 3.16
CA VAL A 36 9.42 -7.62 3.82
C VAL A 36 10.79 -8.26 3.74
N THR A 37 11.38 -8.37 2.57
CA THR A 37 12.62 -9.10 2.32
C THR A 37 13.79 -8.50 3.06
N ASP A 38 13.95 -7.17 2.99
CA ASP A 38 15.14 -6.49 3.47
C ASP A 38 15.09 -6.14 4.97
N SER A 39 13.88 -6.03 5.54
CA SER A 39 13.77 -5.57 6.92
C SER A 39 12.83 -6.38 7.79
N ILE A 40 11.61 -6.69 7.36
CA ILE A 40 10.62 -7.33 8.23
C ILE A 40 10.95 -8.80 8.47
N LYS A 41 11.26 -9.54 7.41
CA LYS A 41 11.63 -10.96 7.47
C LYS A 41 12.81 -11.21 8.40
N PRO A 42 13.96 -10.51 8.28
CA PRO A 42 15.09 -10.73 9.22
C PRO A 42 14.72 -10.49 10.68
N GLN A 43 13.86 -9.50 10.97
CA GLN A 43 13.43 -9.20 12.34
C GLN A 43 12.54 -10.31 12.93
N LEU A 44 11.63 -10.85 12.11
CA LEU A 44 10.75 -11.95 12.53
C LEU A 44 11.52 -13.26 12.65
N GLU A 45 12.46 -13.53 11.75
CA GLU A 45 13.32 -14.72 11.81
C GLU A 45 14.23 -14.69 13.07
N ALA A 46 14.71 -13.51 13.49
CA ALA A 46 15.42 -13.35 14.75
C ALA A 46 14.58 -13.65 16.00
N LYS A 47 13.25 -13.63 15.87
CA LYS A 47 12.31 -14.06 16.93
C LYS A 47 11.94 -15.55 16.85
N GLY A 48 12.50 -16.31 15.91
CA GLY A 48 12.26 -17.73 15.74
C GLY A 48 11.14 -18.11 14.76
N TYR A 49 10.57 -17.15 14.03
CA TYR A 49 9.63 -17.44 12.96
C TYR A 49 10.38 -17.87 11.68
N LYS A 50 9.73 -18.70 10.88
CA LYS A 50 10.07 -18.91 9.47
C LYS A 50 9.17 -18.00 8.64
N VAL A 51 9.75 -17.10 7.84
CA VAL A 51 8.97 -16.14 7.04
C VAL A 51 9.02 -16.51 5.56
N LYS A 52 7.82 -16.66 4.98
CA LYS A 52 7.62 -16.90 3.56
C LYS A 52 6.93 -15.69 2.93
N LEU A 53 7.51 -15.16 1.85
CA LEU A 53 6.93 -14.09 1.06
C LEU A 53 6.22 -14.68 -0.16
N VAL A 54 5.02 -14.15 -0.47
CA VAL A 54 4.26 -14.42 -1.69
C VAL A 54 3.95 -13.08 -2.35
N GLU A 55 4.36 -12.95 -3.61
CA GLU A 55 4.16 -11.72 -4.37
C GLU A 55 3.00 -11.85 -5.36
N PHE A 56 2.22 -10.79 -5.49
CA PHE A 56 1.05 -10.70 -6.35
C PHE A 56 1.19 -9.52 -7.33
N THR A 57 0.55 -9.64 -8.49
CA THR A 57 0.51 -8.59 -9.52
C THR A 57 -0.87 -7.93 -9.64
N ASP A 58 -1.78 -8.21 -8.71
CA ASP A 58 -3.13 -7.66 -8.66
C ASP A 58 -3.53 -7.29 -7.22
N TYR A 59 -4.68 -6.62 -7.07
CA TYR A 59 -5.20 -6.21 -5.76
C TYR A 59 -6.34 -7.10 -5.22
N VAL A 60 -6.81 -8.10 -5.99
CA VAL A 60 -7.92 -8.98 -5.61
C VAL A 60 -7.42 -10.21 -4.86
N THR A 61 -6.45 -10.89 -5.45
CA THR A 61 -5.94 -12.19 -4.97
C THR A 61 -5.39 -12.14 -3.54
N PRO A 62 -4.62 -11.10 -3.10
CA PRO A 62 -4.03 -11.11 -1.75
C PRO A 62 -5.07 -11.13 -0.62
N ASN A 63 -6.23 -10.49 -0.78
CA ASN A 63 -7.28 -10.51 0.25
C ASN A 63 -8.04 -11.84 0.28
N ILE A 64 -8.23 -12.47 -0.87
CA ILE A 64 -8.83 -13.82 -0.95
C ILE A 64 -7.90 -14.83 -0.28
N ALA A 65 -6.60 -14.81 -0.62
CA ALA A 65 -5.59 -15.70 -0.03
C ALA A 65 -5.42 -15.48 1.49
N LEU A 66 -5.60 -14.25 2.00
CA LEU A 66 -5.63 -13.99 3.43
C LEU A 66 -6.88 -14.57 4.08
N ALA A 67 -8.04 -14.40 3.46
CA ALA A 67 -9.31 -14.85 4.01
C ALA A 67 -9.40 -16.40 4.05
N ASP A 68 -8.89 -17.09 3.04
CA ASP A 68 -8.88 -18.58 2.99
C ASP A 68 -7.75 -19.21 3.82
N GLY A 69 -6.82 -18.42 4.36
CA GLY A 69 -5.72 -18.86 5.20
C GLY A 69 -4.47 -19.31 4.45
N SER A 70 -4.39 -19.11 3.15
CA SER A 70 -3.15 -19.30 2.36
C SER A 70 -2.08 -18.27 2.71
N LEU A 71 -2.49 -17.11 3.25
CA LEU A 71 -1.65 -16.10 3.87
C LEU A 71 -2.04 -15.91 5.34
N ASP A 72 -1.08 -15.45 6.13
CA ASP A 72 -1.30 -14.99 7.52
C ASP A 72 -1.43 -13.47 7.59
N VAL A 73 -0.73 -12.79 6.68
CA VAL A 73 -0.62 -11.32 6.63
C VAL A 73 -0.63 -10.89 5.17
N ASN A 74 -1.24 -9.76 4.87
CA ASN A 74 -0.94 -9.07 3.61
C ASN A 74 -0.58 -7.58 3.84
N CYS A 75 0.14 -7.00 2.87
CA CYS A 75 0.55 -5.61 2.90
C CYS A 75 0.60 -5.06 1.45
N PHE A 76 -0.47 -4.36 1.02
CA PHE A 76 -0.56 -3.80 -0.34
C PHE A 76 -1.65 -2.74 -0.50
N GLN A 77 -2.51 -2.53 0.51
CA GLN A 77 -3.79 -1.83 0.37
C GLN A 77 -3.98 -0.72 1.39
N HIS A 78 -4.66 0.35 0.98
CA HIS A 78 -5.14 1.40 1.88
C HIS A 78 -6.49 1.03 2.50
N LYS A 79 -6.83 1.68 3.60
CA LYS A 79 -8.02 1.36 4.40
C LYS A 79 -9.34 1.47 3.61
N PRO A 80 -9.59 2.51 2.78
CA PRO A 80 -10.81 2.57 1.96
C PRO A 80 -10.98 1.36 1.02
N TYR A 81 -9.89 0.86 0.41
CA TYR A 81 -9.92 -0.35 -0.41
C TYR A 81 -10.26 -1.59 0.42
N LEU A 82 -9.57 -1.78 1.54
CA LEU A 82 -9.82 -2.91 2.46
C LEU A 82 -11.28 -2.96 2.89
N GLU A 83 -11.84 -1.82 3.35
CA GLU A 83 -13.21 -1.75 3.86
C GLU A 83 -14.24 -2.04 2.78
N SER A 84 -14.06 -1.48 1.56
CA SER A 84 -14.96 -1.76 0.43
C SER A 84 -14.88 -3.24 0.03
N PHE A 85 -13.67 -3.74 -0.21
CA PHE A 85 -13.43 -5.11 -0.65
C PHE A 85 -13.96 -6.14 0.36
N ALA A 86 -13.67 -5.95 1.66
CA ALA A 86 -14.11 -6.85 2.72
C ALA A 86 -15.63 -6.85 2.87
N LYS A 87 -16.27 -5.67 2.81
CA LYS A 87 -17.72 -5.53 2.87
C LYS A 87 -18.41 -6.25 1.70
N ASP A 88 -17.94 -6.01 0.46
CA ASP A 88 -18.56 -6.54 -0.74
C ASP A 88 -18.47 -8.07 -0.84
N ARG A 89 -17.51 -8.67 -0.14
CA ARG A 89 -17.27 -10.13 -0.13
C ARG A 89 -17.55 -10.81 1.21
N GLY A 90 -18.01 -10.07 2.22
CA GLY A 90 -18.29 -10.61 3.54
C GLY A 90 -17.05 -11.14 4.26
N LEU A 91 -15.88 -10.51 4.05
CA LEU A 91 -14.62 -10.93 4.66
C LEU A 91 -14.39 -10.23 6.01
N SER A 92 -13.80 -10.96 6.95
CA SER A 92 -13.41 -10.44 8.26
C SER A 92 -11.90 -10.21 8.31
N LEU A 93 -11.46 -9.01 7.91
CA LEU A 93 -10.07 -8.59 7.82
C LEU A 93 -9.84 -7.33 8.67
N THR A 94 -8.69 -7.25 9.35
CA THR A 94 -8.35 -6.17 10.29
C THR A 94 -7.01 -5.55 9.94
N PRO A 95 -6.94 -4.22 9.73
CA PRO A 95 -5.67 -3.50 9.59
C PRO A 95 -4.98 -3.38 10.94
N ILE A 96 -3.69 -3.70 11.04
CA ILE A 96 -2.94 -3.72 12.29
C ILE A 96 -1.87 -2.64 12.41
N THR A 97 -1.28 -2.20 11.31
CA THR A 97 -0.32 -1.08 11.30
C THR A 97 -0.19 -0.47 9.90
N GLN A 98 0.15 0.81 9.85
CA GLN A 98 0.43 1.53 8.60
C GLN A 98 1.87 1.27 8.12
N VAL A 99 2.10 1.47 6.82
CA VAL A 99 3.41 1.34 6.18
C VAL A 99 3.71 2.51 5.26
N PRO A 100 4.99 2.81 4.97
CA PRO A 100 5.35 3.78 3.95
C PRO A 100 4.67 3.47 2.62
N THR A 101 4.08 4.48 1.99
CA THR A 101 3.23 4.31 0.81
C THR A 101 3.62 5.29 -0.28
N GLY A 102 3.95 4.79 -1.46
CA GLY A 102 4.18 5.61 -2.64
C GLY A 102 2.92 6.39 -3.04
N PRO A 103 3.03 7.69 -3.36
CA PRO A 103 1.88 8.49 -3.77
C PRO A 103 1.32 8.00 -5.11
N MET A 104 0.00 8.08 -5.30
CA MET A 104 -0.57 8.01 -6.64
C MET A 104 -0.16 9.25 -7.42
N GLY A 105 0.13 9.11 -8.70
CA GLY A 105 0.57 10.21 -9.56
C GLY A 105 -0.11 10.20 -10.92
N LEU A 106 -0.28 11.41 -11.49
CA LEU A 106 -0.59 11.60 -12.90
C LEU A 106 0.73 11.73 -13.66
N TYR A 107 0.92 10.89 -14.64
CA TYR A 107 2.14 10.83 -15.44
C TYR A 107 1.86 11.16 -16.90
N SER A 108 2.88 11.68 -17.59
CA SER A 108 2.83 11.89 -19.03
C SER A 108 2.65 10.58 -19.77
N GLY A 109 1.81 10.61 -20.79
CA GLY A 109 1.75 9.62 -21.85
C GLY A 109 2.23 10.25 -23.16
N LYS A 110 1.33 10.39 -24.13
CA LYS A 110 1.60 11.10 -25.40
C LYS A 110 1.77 12.61 -25.23
N LEU A 111 1.20 13.19 -24.16
CA LEU A 111 1.32 14.60 -23.83
C LEU A 111 2.28 14.78 -22.65
N ALA A 112 3.27 15.67 -22.82
CA ALA A 112 4.41 15.77 -21.92
C ALA A 112 4.17 16.66 -20.69
N ALA A 113 3.12 17.48 -20.65
CA ALA A 113 2.87 18.45 -19.58
C ALA A 113 1.39 18.71 -19.38
N LEU A 114 1.00 19.19 -18.18
CA LEU A 114 -0.39 19.45 -17.80
C LEU A 114 -1.08 20.48 -18.69
N ASP A 115 -0.34 21.53 -19.12
CA ASP A 115 -0.83 22.59 -20.01
C ASP A 115 -1.10 22.14 -21.45
N LYS A 116 -0.73 20.90 -21.79
CA LYS A 116 -0.99 20.30 -23.11
C LYS A 116 -2.32 19.54 -23.16
N VAL A 117 -3.04 19.45 -22.04
CA VAL A 117 -4.40 18.88 -22.05
C VAL A 117 -5.27 19.63 -23.06
N LYS A 118 -6.04 18.91 -23.85
CA LYS A 118 -6.90 19.44 -24.90
C LYS A 118 -8.20 18.70 -24.93
N GLU A 119 -9.16 19.21 -25.71
CA GLU A 119 -10.44 18.53 -25.91
C GLU A 119 -10.24 17.11 -26.43
N GLY A 120 -10.92 16.16 -25.78
CA GLY A 120 -10.85 14.74 -26.11
C GLY A 120 -9.61 14.01 -25.68
N SER A 121 -8.73 14.64 -24.85
CA SER A 121 -7.56 13.97 -24.27
C SER A 121 -7.96 12.72 -23.52
N THR A 122 -7.17 11.65 -23.69
CA THR A 122 -7.36 10.35 -23.04
C THR A 122 -6.59 10.27 -21.73
N VAL A 123 -7.27 9.82 -20.66
CA VAL A 123 -6.65 9.64 -19.33
C VAL A 123 -6.94 8.23 -18.84
N ALA A 124 -5.90 7.40 -18.70
CA ALA A 124 -6.04 6.09 -18.09
C ALA A 124 -6.10 6.23 -16.56
N ILE A 125 -7.04 5.54 -15.93
CA ILE A 125 -7.26 5.53 -14.48
C ILE A 125 -7.56 4.10 -14.00
N PRO A 126 -7.35 3.78 -12.70
CA PRO A 126 -7.71 2.48 -12.14
C PRO A 126 -9.21 2.17 -12.30
N ASN A 127 -9.54 0.90 -12.52
CA ASN A 127 -10.92 0.44 -12.68
C ASN A 127 -11.56 -0.04 -11.37
N ASP A 128 -10.78 -0.29 -10.30
CA ASP A 128 -11.36 -0.61 -9.02
C ASP A 128 -12.02 0.60 -8.37
N PRO A 129 -13.18 0.44 -7.69
CA PRO A 129 -14.02 1.57 -7.27
C PRO A 129 -13.28 2.60 -6.41
N THR A 130 -12.40 2.18 -5.51
CA THR A 130 -11.76 3.09 -4.56
C THR A 130 -10.57 3.83 -5.15
N ASN A 131 -9.77 3.18 -6.01
CA ASN A 131 -8.70 3.87 -6.72
C ASN A 131 -9.21 4.68 -7.91
N GLN A 132 -10.33 4.28 -8.53
CA GLN A 132 -11.05 5.12 -9.50
C GLN A 132 -11.48 6.44 -8.85
N ALA A 133 -12.18 6.38 -7.71
CA ALA A 133 -12.58 7.56 -6.94
C ALA A 133 -11.38 8.45 -6.60
N ARG A 134 -10.29 7.87 -6.15
CA ARG A 134 -9.03 8.54 -5.83
C ARG A 134 -8.44 9.25 -7.05
N ALA A 135 -8.42 8.62 -8.22
CA ALA A 135 -7.97 9.22 -9.47
C ALA A 135 -8.86 10.38 -9.90
N LEU A 136 -10.20 10.23 -9.80
CA LEU A 136 -11.15 11.29 -10.11
C LEU A 136 -10.98 12.50 -9.20
N LEU A 137 -10.71 12.31 -7.90
CA LEU A 137 -10.39 13.40 -6.99
C LEU A 137 -9.12 14.15 -7.41
N MET A 138 -8.08 13.44 -7.86
CA MET A 138 -6.87 14.07 -8.40
C MET A 138 -7.15 14.91 -9.64
N LEU A 139 -7.99 14.41 -10.56
CA LEU A 139 -8.38 15.15 -11.76
C LEU A 139 -9.24 16.38 -11.42
N GLN A 140 -10.06 16.29 -10.38
CA GLN A 140 -10.81 17.43 -9.84
C GLN A 140 -9.88 18.49 -9.21
N ASP A 141 -8.87 18.06 -8.43
CA ASP A 141 -7.87 18.98 -7.86
C ASP A 141 -7.08 19.73 -8.92
N LEU A 142 -6.90 19.12 -10.10
CA LEU A 142 -6.31 19.77 -11.27
C LEU A 142 -7.27 20.71 -12.02
N GLY A 143 -8.56 20.72 -11.64
CA GLY A 143 -9.60 21.47 -12.36
C GLY A 143 -9.98 20.88 -13.73
N TRP A 144 -9.59 19.64 -14.00
CA TRP A 144 -9.86 18.97 -15.28
C TRP A 144 -11.25 18.36 -15.35
N LEU A 145 -11.90 18.15 -14.21
CA LEU A 145 -13.30 17.74 -14.10
C LEU A 145 -13.90 18.24 -12.77
N THR A 146 -15.23 18.14 -12.64
CA THR A 146 -15.95 18.41 -11.39
C THR A 146 -16.85 17.23 -11.10
N LEU A 147 -16.77 16.74 -9.85
CA LEU A 147 -17.67 15.70 -9.35
C LEU A 147 -18.95 16.31 -8.77
N LYS A 148 -20.02 15.55 -8.79
CA LYS A 148 -21.31 15.91 -8.19
C LYS A 148 -21.15 16.23 -6.70
N GLU A 149 -21.79 17.29 -6.24
CA GLU A 149 -21.84 17.66 -4.82
C GLU A 149 -22.62 16.63 -3.97
N GLY A 150 -22.24 16.51 -2.71
CA GLY A 150 -22.95 15.69 -1.71
C GLY A 150 -22.75 14.19 -1.84
N ILE A 151 -21.92 13.71 -2.77
CA ILE A 151 -21.52 12.30 -2.83
C ILE A 151 -20.44 11.99 -1.79
N ASN A 152 -20.29 10.70 -1.46
CA ASN A 152 -19.09 10.27 -0.76
C ASN A 152 -17.90 10.28 -1.73
N PRO A 153 -16.89 11.15 -1.55
CA PRO A 153 -15.79 11.28 -2.50
C PRO A 153 -14.97 9.99 -2.67
N LEU A 154 -14.92 9.12 -1.64
CA LEU A 154 -14.22 7.83 -1.71
C LEU A 154 -14.99 6.74 -2.49
N LYS A 155 -16.17 7.08 -3.02
CA LYS A 155 -17.03 6.21 -3.83
C LYS A 155 -17.41 6.83 -5.16
N ALA A 156 -16.78 7.96 -5.53
CA ALA A 156 -17.03 8.61 -6.80
C ALA A 156 -16.67 7.70 -7.97
N SER A 157 -17.49 7.75 -9.01
CA SER A 157 -17.28 7.03 -10.26
C SER A 157 -17.32 8.00 -11.45
N GLU A 158 -17.01 7.52 -12.64
CA GLU A 158 -17.13 8.31 -13.87
C GLU A 158 -18.54 8.86 -14.10
N PHE A 159 -19.58 8.20 -13.56
CA PHE A 159 -20.97 8.64 -13.64
C PHE A 159 -21.29 9.85 -12.73
N ASP A 160 -20.41 10.18 -11.81
CA ASP A 160 -20.54 11.33 -10.91
C ASP A 160 -19.86 12.59 -11.45
N VAL A 161 -19.25 12.53 -12.63
CA VAL A 161 -18.65 13.67 -13.30
C VAL A 161 -19.75 14.56 -13.89
N VAL A 162 -19.90 15.78 -13.36
CA VAL A 162 -20.94 16.76 -13.79
C VAL A 162 -20.40 17.84 -14.69
N ASN A 163 -19.08 18.08 -14.68
CA ASN A 163 -18.41 19.00 -15.60
C ASN A 163 -17.08 18.41 -16.06
N ASN A 164 -16.82 18.47 -17.34
CA ASN A 164 -15.63 17.92 -17.99
C ASN A 164 -15.22 18.89 -19.12
N PRO A 165 -14.59 20.04 -18.79
CA PRO A 165 -14.36 21.14 -19.74
C PRO A 165 -13.43 20.76 -20.89
N HIS A 166 -12.59 19.73 -20.73
CA HIS A 166 -11.73 19.20 -21.78
C HIS A 166 -12.32 17.99 -22.52
N ASN A 167 -13.57 17.62 -22.21
CA ASN A 167 -14.19 16.40 -22.77
C ASN A 167 -13.25 15.18 -22.67
N LEU A 168 -12.59 15.03 -21.51
CA LEU A 168 -11.64 13.94 -21.26
C LEU A 168 -12.30 12.58 -21.47
N LYS A 169 -11.58 11.69 -22.12
CA LYS A 169 -11.98 10.29 -22.29
C LYS A 169 -11.27 9.46 -21.23
N LEU A 170 -12.00 9.01 -20.21
CA LEU A 170 -11.45 8.15 -19.16
C LEU A 170 -11.35 6.72 -19.68
N VAL A 171 -10.17 6.12 -19.53
CA VAL A 171 -9.86 4.73 -19.90
C VAL A 171 -9.62 3.95 -18.62
N LEU A 172 -10.59 3.11 -18.24
CA LEU A 172 -10.54 2.33 -17.00
C LEU A 172 -9.74 1.05 -17.23
N LEU A 173 -8.65 0.88 -16.47
CA LEU A 173 -7.74 -0.26 -16.58
C LEU A 173 -7.43 -0.86 -15.21
N GLU A 174 -7.07 -2.14 -15.20
CA GLU A 174 -6.43 -2.75 -14.03
C GLU A 174 -5.19 -1.95 -13.63
N ALA A 175 -5.02 -1.70 -12.32
CA ALA A 175 -3.95 -0.82 -11.83
C ALA A 175 -2.55 -1.24 -12.30
N ALA A 176 -2.29 -2.54 -12.44
CA ALA A 176 -1.04 -3.08 -12.95
C ALA A 176 -0.76 -2.77 -14.43
N GLN A 177 -1.79 -2.40 -15.20
CA GLN A 177 -1.65 -2.06 -16.62
C GLN A 177 -1.35 -0.58 -16.86
N LEU A 178 -1.62 0.28 -15.87
CA LEU A 178 -1.49 1.73 -15.99
C LEU A 178 -0.07 2.21 -16.36
N PRO A 179 1.03 1.65 -15.85
CA PRO A 179 2.37 2.05 -16.27
C PRO A 179 2.59 1.90 -17.78
N ARG A 180 2.12 0.80 -18.37
CA ARG A 180 2.25 0.53 -19.81
C ARG A 180 1.29 1.34 -20.65
N SER A 181 0.11 1.68 -20.13
CA SER A 181 -0.89 2.47 -20.86
C SER A 181 -0.39 3.85 -21.29
N ARG A 182 0.68 4.38 -20.69
CA ARG A 182 1.32 5.66 -21.08
C ARG A 182 1.65 5.74 -22.56
N GLU A 183 1.94 4.62 -23.21
CA GLU A 183 2.23 4.57 -24.64
C GLU A 183 0.98 4.80 -25.51
N ASP A 184 -0.21 4.50 -24.97
CA ASP A 184 -1.48 4.48 -25.71
C ASP A 184 -2.38 5.68 -25.41
N VAL A 185 -2.22 6.34 -24.26
CA VAL A 185 -3.07 7.45 -23.78
C VAL A 185 -2.27 8.76 -23.66
N ASP A 186 -3.00 9.87 -23.49
CA ASP A 186 -2.35 11.17 -23.31
C ASP A 186 -1.75 11.34 -21.91
N PHE A 187 -2.43 10.81 -20.90
CA PHE A 187 -1.99 10.79 -19.49
C PHE A 187 -2.42 9.49 -18.81
N SER A 188 -1.68 9.07 -17.78
CA SER A 188 -2.04 7.90 -16.96
C SER A 188 -1.93 8.23 -15.47
N VAL A 189 -2.97 7.91 -14.69
CA VAL A 189 -2.95 7.98 -13.22
C VAL A 189 -2.52 6.63 -12.67
N ILE A 190 -1.33 6.58 -12.07
CA ILE A 190 -0.68 5.34 -11.68
C ILE A 190 -0.54 5.27 -10.16
N ASN A 191 -0.93 4.13 -9.55
CA ASN A 191 -0.70 3.85 -8.14
C ASN A 191 0.80 3.78 -7.84
N GLY A 192 1.24 4.33 -6.69
CA GLY A 192 2.65 4.48 -6.35
C GLY A 192 3.46 3.20 -6.39
N ASN A 193 2.92 2.08 -5.89
CA ASN A 193 3.59 0.78 -5.93
C ASN A 193 3.82 0.27 -7.38
N PHE A 194 2.86 0.49 -8.29
CA PHE A 194 3.04 0.11 -9.69
C PHE A 194 3.94 1.08 -10.46
N ALA A 195 3.96 2.36 -10.10
CA ALA A 195 4.98 3.27 -10.62
C ALA A 195 6.39 2.83 -10.20
N ALA A 196 6.59 2.57 -8.90
CA ALA A 196 7.86 2.13 -8.35
C ALA A 196 8.34 0.80 -8.94
N SER A 197 7.47 -0.23 -8.98
CA SER A 197 7.81 -1.55 -9.54
C SER A 197 8.06 -1.55 -11.04
N SER A 198 7.54 -0.53 -11.74
CA SER A 198 7.80 -0.33 -13.18
C SER A 198 9.00 0.59 -13.45
N GLY A 199 9.74 1.00 -12.41
CA GLY A 199 10.91 1.86 -12.56
C GLY A 199 10.58 3.31 -12.90
N ILE A 200 9.33 3.77 -12.66
CA ILE A 200 8.90 5.14 -12.92
C ILE A 200 9.13 5.97 -11.63
N PRO A 201 10.08 6.92 -11.61
CA PRO A 201 10.31 7.75 -10.44
C PRO A 201 9.12 8.66 -10.15
N PHE A 202 8.82 8.91 -8.87
CA PHE A 202 7.75 9.86 -8.51
C PHE A 202 8.05 11.29 -8.98
N SER A 203 9.33 11.65 -9.18
CA SER A 203 9.74 12.92 -9.76
C SER A 203 9.30 13.14 -11.21
N GLU A 204 8.93 12.07 -11.94
CA GLU A 204 8.31 12.18 -13.26
C GLU A 204 6.81 12.49 -13.19
N GLY A 205 6.20 12.38 -12.01
CA GLY A 205 4.79 12.70 -11.82
C GLY A 205 4.52 14.18 -12.10
N LEU A 206 3.65 14.44 -13.06
CA LEU A 206 3.19 15.79 -13.38
C LEU A 206 2.33 16.37 -12.26
N PHE A 207 1.64 15.50 -11.54
CA PHE A 207 0.88 15.82 -10.34
C PHE A 207 0.87 14.60 -9.42
N LEU A 208 1.20 14.82 -8.14
CA LEU A 208 1.18 13.78 -7.12
C LEU A 208 0.08 14.07 -6.09
N GLU A 209 -0.62 13.04 -5.71
CA GLU A 209 -1.63 13.08 -4.67
C GLU A 209 -1.07 13.58 -3.33
N ARG A 210 -1.84 14.45 -2.66
CA ARG A 210 -1.45 15.05 -1.36
C ARG A 210 -2.11 14.37 -0.16
N SER A 211 -3.27 13.72 -0.35
CA SER A 211 -4.03 13.11 0.74
C SER A 211 -3.27 11.98 1.44
N TYR A 212 -3.42 11.89 2.78
CA TYR A 212 -2.93 10.79 3.61
C TYR A 212 -4.00 9.70 3.84
N ASP A 213 -5.21 9.85 3.30
CA ASP A 213 -6.31 8.91 3.48
C ASP A 213 -6.00 7.54 2.85
N PHE A 214 -5.07 7.51 1.88
CA PHE A 214 -4.69 6.33 1.12
C PHE A 214 -3.35 5.72 1.54
N ILE A 215 -2.90 5.98 2.78
CA ILE A 215 -1.75 5.26 3.32
C ILE A 215 -2.08 3.79 3.50
N ASN A 216 -1.13 2.90 3.19
CA ASN A 216 -1.35 1.47 3.18
C ASN A 216 -1.17 0.83 4.56
N TRP A 217 -1.77 -0.33 4.71
CA TRP A 217 -1.82 -1.06 5.97
C TRP A 217 -1.34 -2.50 5.80
N VAL A 218 -0.74 -3.02 6.86
CA VAL A 218 -0.58 -4.44 7.11
C VAL A 218 -1.91 -4.96 7.64
N VAL A 219 -2.39 -6.06 7.09
CA VAL A 219 -3.72 -6.62 7.36
C VAL A 219 -3.61 -8.09 7.72
N VAL A 220 -4.42 -8.52 8.68
CA VAL A 220 -4.58 -9.92 9.10
C VAL A 220 -6.06 -10.31 9.10
N LYS A 221 -6.36 -11.59 9.23
CA LYS A 221 -7.74 -12.01 9.56
C LYS A 221 -8.14 -11.43 10.91
N SER A 222 -9.40 -11.00 11.07
CA SER A 222 -9.85 -10.38 12.34
C SER A 222 -9.68 -11.31 13.55
N ALA A 223 -9.82 -12.62 13.36
CA ALA A 223 -9.59 -13.61 14.40
C ALA A 223 -8.12 -13.68 14.86
N ASP A 224 -7.19 -13.22 14.05
CA ASP A 224 -5.76 -13.29 14.30
C ASP A 224 -5.16 -11.97 14.81
N ALA A 225 -5.95 -10.88 14.88
CA ALA A 225 -5.46 -9.54 15.19
C ALA A 225 -4.76 -9.44 16.56
N ASP A 226 -5.22 -10.22 17.55
CA ASP A 226 -4.63 -10.25 18.89
C ASP A 226 -3.58 -11.36 19.10
N GLN A 227 -3.32 -12.17 18.09
CA GLN A 227 -2.34 -13.26 18.17
C GLN A 227 -0.90 -12.73 18.30
N PRO A 228 0.00 -13.47 18.97
CA PRO A 228 1.38 -13.05 19.15
C PRO A 228 2.10 -12.72 17.85
N PHE A 229 1.91 -13.53 16.79
CA PHE A 229 2.56 -13.27 15.51
C PHE A 229 2.10 -11.95 14.86
N ALA A 230 0.82 -11.59 14.97
CA ALA A 230 0.31 -10.35 14.42
C ALA A 230 0.90 -9.13 15.15
N LYS A 231 1.04 -9.22 16.47
CA LYS A 231 1.71 -8.20 17.30
C LYS A 231 3.19 -8.09 16.96
N ASP A 232 3.87 -9.20 16.75
CA ASP A 232 5.27 -9.22 16.34
C ASP A 232 5.49 -8.62 14.94
N VAL A 233 4.60 -8.91 14.00
CA VAL A 233 4.61 -8.28 12.67
C VAL A 233 4.40 -6.78 12.79
N ALA A 234 3.39 -6.32 13.53
CA ALA A 234 3.15 -4.90 13.75
C ALA A 234 4.35 -4.21 14.43
N ALA A 235 4.98 -4.87 15.41
CA ALA A 235 6.18 -4.37 16.08
C ALA A 235 7.38 -4.27 15.13
N ALA A 236 7.57 -5.23 14.21
CA ALA A 236 8.63 -5.19 13.21
C ALA A 236 8.49 -3.97 12.29
N TYR A 237 7.27 -3.70 11.78
CA TYR A 237 6.98 -2.52 10.95
C TYR A 237 7.07 -1.19 11.71
N ASN A 238 7.00 -1.18 13.04
CA ASN A 238 7.16 0.02 13.87
C ASN A 238 8.55 0.14 14.50
N SER A 239 9.45 -0.81 14.25
CA SER A 239 10.80 -0.83 14.82
C SER A 239 11.66 0.33 14.36
N ALA A 240 12.61 0.73 15.18
CA ALA A 240 13.62 1.73 14.79
C ALA A 240 14.44 1.26 13.57
N ALA A 241 14.71 -0.05 13.47
CA ALA A 241 15.42 -0.62 12.33
C ALA A 241 14.66 -0.45 11.02
N PHE A 242 13.34 -0.76 11.01
CA PHE A 242 12.52 -0.57 9.82
C PHE A 242 12.38 0.92 9.46
N LYS A 243 12.17 1.80 10.43
CA LYS A 243 12.10 3.25 10.20
C LYS A 243 13.37 3.79 9.55
N ALA A 244 14.53 3.37 10.06
CA ALA A 244 15.83 3.78 9.49
C ALA A 244 16.06 3.21 8.08
N TYR A 245 15.64 1.99 7.80
CA TYR A 245 15.65 1.39 6.48
C TYR A 245 14.72 2.17 5.52
N ALA A 246 13.48 2.40 5.93
CA ALA A 246 12.48 3.08 5.13
C ALA A 246 12.91 4.51 4.76
N ALA A 247 13.47 5.28 5.70
CA ALA A 247 13.95 6.64 5.47
C ALA A 247 15.04 6.72 4.38
N LYS A 248 15.85 5.66 4.22
CA LYS A 248 16.89 5.58 3.18
C LYS A 248 16.35 5.08 1.85
N ARG A 249 15.46 4.07 1.88
CA ARG A 249 15.04 3.33 0.69
C ARG A 249 13.84 3.95 -0.01
N PHE A 250 12.90 4.54 0.76
CA PHE A 250 11.60 5.00 0.26
C PHE A 250 11.48 6.54 0.30
N VAL A 251 12.43 7.21 -0.32
CA VAL A 251 12.42 8.69 -0.45
C VAL A 251 11.23 9.13 -1.32
N GLY A 252 10.48 10.15 -0.85
CA GLY A 252 9.27 10.62 -1.54
C GLY A 252 7.99 9.83 -1.22
N TYR A 253 8.08 8.83 -0.35
CA TYR A 253 6.91 8.12 0.15
C TYR A 253 6.21 8.92 1.26
N LYS A 254 4.92 8.67 1.44
CA LYS A 254 4.17 9.09 2.62
C LYS A 254 4.44 8.10 3.75
N TYR A 255 4.81 8.61 4.91
CA TYR A 255 5.10 7.80 6.08
C TYR A 255 3.89 7.70 7.01
N PRO A 256 3.77 6.61 7.81
CA PRO A 256 2.75 6.48 8.84
C PRO A 256 2.71 7.70 9.77
N GLN A 257 1.48 8.13 10.14
CA GLN A 257 1.31 9.20 11.12
C GLN A 257 1.94 8.79 12.46
N GLY A 258 2.71 9.70 13.07
CA GLY A 258 3.40 9.44 14.35
C GLY A 258 4.80 8.81 14.23
N TRP A 259 5.31 8.59 13.02
CA TRP A 259 6.71 8.18 12.89
C TRP A 259 7.71 9.32 13.13
N GLY A 260 7.25 10.57 13.27
CA GLY A 260 8.08 11.74 13.45
C GLY A 260 8.93 12.00 12.19
N GLY A 261 8.60 13.03 11.43
CA GLY A 261 9.48 13.59 10.40
C GLY A 261 10.44 14.57 11.06
#